data_dc44b3089f10ccf1454d3cb250d2bdc3
#
_entry.id   dc44b3089f10ccf1454d3cb250d2bdc3
#
_cell.length_a   1.000
_cell.length_b   1.000
_cell.length_c   1.000
_cell.angle_alpha   90.00
_cell.angle_beta   90.00
_cell.angle_gamma   90.00
#
_symmetry.space_group_name_H-M   'P 1'
#
loop_
_entity.id
_entity.type
_entity.pdbx_description
1 polymer ?
#
loop_
_entity_poly.entity_id
_entity_poly.type
_entity_poly.pdbx_seq_one_letter_code
_entity_poly.pdbx_strand_id
1 'polypeptide(L)'
;MTSWFCRLATLAFSTILSLTIFSLPAHAFVVTDYCKLLTTNACVGCDLSGVDLSNKDLYGSALNQANLSNANLSGALLNDAKLEEANLTGANLSGAILMGTNFSKADLTEADLSNADLYNALLSNTKLLKANLTGANLTSAIITDADLSNVVGKNSKLKGAVLTRANLSSANFSSSYMRNTRLSNATLQGAKFFDTDLTNSLMPDGTTYNGSVSQFGAYQ
;
A
#
# COMPACT_ATOMS: atom_id res chain seq x y z
N MET A 1 15.28 -14.04 19.92
CA MET A 1 14.91 -13.27 21.14
C MET A 1 13.42 -12.87 21.16
N THR A 2 12.80 -12.54 20.04
CA THR A 2 11.36 -12.14 19.95
C THR A 2 10.35 -13.16 20.44
N SER A 3 10.59 -14.47 20.23
CA SER A 3 9.68 -15.56 20.67
C SER A 3 9.57 -15.68 22.21
N TRP A 4 10.59 -15.31 22.95
CA TRP A 4 10.58 -15.39 24.41
C TRP A 4 9.78 -14.23 25.06
N PHE A 5 9.89 -13.03 24.51
CA PHE A 5 9.10 -11.87 24.91
C PHE A 5 7.59 -12.08 24.68
N CYS A 6 7.22 -12.65 23.53
CA CYS A 6 5.82 -12.96 23.25
C CYS A 6 5.23 -14.03 24.17
N ARG A 7 6.03 -15.04 24.55
CA ARG A 7 5.59 -16.07 25.53
C ARG A 7 5.44 -15.50 26.94
N LEU A 8 6.25 -14.53 27.36
CA LEU A 8 6.12 -13.86 28.65
C LEU A 8 4.90 -12.93 28.71
N ALA A 9 4.60 -12.22 27.63
CA ALA A 9 3.41 -11.37 27.56
C ALA A 9 2.12 -12.17 27.74
N THR A 10 1.99 -13.37 27.15
CA THR A 10 0.82 -14.25 27.31
C THR A 10 0.72 -14.87 28.71
N LEU A 11 1.83 -15.14 29.40
CA LEU A 11 1.83 -15.68 30.76
C LEU A 11 1.55 -14.61 31.83
N ALA A 12 1.96 -13.36 31.62
CA ALA A 12 1.70 -12.26 32.55
C ALA A 12 0.20 -11.91 32.64
N PHE A 13 -0.57 -12.15 31.59
CA PHE A 13 -2.02 -11.91 31.58
C PHE A 13 -2.84 -12.95 32.36
N SER A 14 -2.31 -14.15 32.59
CA SER A 14 -3.06 -15.21 33.31
C SER A 14 -2.90 -15.20 34.84
N THR A 15 -1.98 -14.40 35.40
CA THR A 15 -1.65 -14.44 36.82
C THR A 15 -1.83 -13.14 37.61
N ILE A 16 -2.19 -12.02 36.94
CA ILE A 16 -2.44 -10.73 37.61
C ILE A 16 -3.94 -10.43 37.62
N LEU A 17 -4.70 -11.23 38.41
CA LEU A 17 -6.03 -10.87 38.82
C LEU A 17 -6.04 -10.58 40.35
N SER A 18 -5.26 -9.59 40.78
CA SER A 18 -5.50 -8.93 42.07
C SER A 18 -4.71 -7.63 42.18
N LEU A 19 -5.44 -6.54 42.39
CA LEU A 19 -5.05 -5.22 42.91
C LEU A 19 -4.00 -4.44 42.10
N THR A 20 -4.46 -3.60 41.21
CA THR A 20 -4.32 -2.15 41.22
C THR A 20 -4.96 -1.62 39.93
N ILE A 21 -5.79 -0.60 40.04
CA ILE A 21 -6.29 0.17 38.89
C ILE A 21 -5.10 0.92 38.30
N PHE A 22 -4.23 0.21 37.59
CA PHE A 22 -3.31 0.83 36.66
C PHE A 22 -4.11 0.97 35.35
N SER A 23 -4.31 2.21 34.92
CA SER A 23 -4.68 2.51 33.55
C SER A 23 -3.67 1.75 32.65
N LEU A 24 -4.10 0.62 32.07
CA LEU A 24 -3.33 -0.10 31.07
C LEU A 24 -3.07 0.91 29.94
N PRO A 25 -1.81 1.22 29.62
CA PRO A 25 -1.55 2.13 28.52
C PRO A 25 -2.13 1.52 27.24
N ALA A 26 -2.63 2.33 26.34
CA ALA A 26 -3.16 1.91 25.03
C ALA A 26 -2.20 0.96 24.26
N HIS A 27 -0.92 0.97 24.61
CA HIS A 27 0.13 0.06 24.14
C HIS A 27 -0.06 -1.44 24.48
N ALA A 28 -0.89 -1.80 25.46
CA ALA A 28 -1.04 -3.21 25.86
C ALA A 28 -1.79 -4.05 24.81
N PHE A 29 -2.73 -3.45 24.09
CA PHE A 29 -3.45 -4.14 23.00
C PHE A 29 -2.53 -4.40 21.79
N VAL A 30 -1.68 -3.45 21.45
CA VAL A 30 -0.71 -3.55 20.34
C VAL A 30 0.28 -4.70 20.56
N VAL A 31 0.73 -4.95 21.82
CA VAL A 31 1.69 -6.03 22.13
C VAL A 31 1.09 -7.42 21.90
N THR A 32 -0.18 -7.65 22.27
CA THR A 32 -0.84 -8.95 22.05
C THR A 32 -1.04 -9.25 20.58
N ASP A 33 -1.48 -8.25 19.81
CA ASP A 33 -1.73 -8.38 18.37
C ASP A 33 -0.42 -8.53 17.59
N TYR A 34 0.63 -7.79 17.97
CA TYR A 34 1.97 -7.98 17.43
C TYR A 34 2.50 -9.39 17.64
N CYS A 35 2.37 -9.92 18.88
CA CYS A 35 2.78 -11.28 19.17
C CYS A 35 1.94 -12.32 18.43
N LYS A 36 0.62 -12.10 18.28
CA LYS A 36 -0.27 -12.94 17.48
C LYS A 36 0.22 -12.99 16.03
N LEU A 37 0.48 -11.83 15.40
CA LEU A 37 0.99 -11.77 14.03
C LEU A 37 2.27 -12.58 13.88
N LEU A 38 3.26 -12.36 14.74
CA LEU A 38 4.58 -13.01 14.62
C LEU A 38 4.56 -14.52 14.91
N THR A 39 3.55 -15.02 15.62
CA THR A 39 3.46 -16.45 15.97
C THR A 39 2.55 -17.24 15.05
N THR A 40 1.53 -16.59 14.48
CA THR A 40 0.51 -17.28 13.66
C THR A 40 0.50 -16.82 12.20
N ASN A 41 1.28 -15.79 11.86
CA ASN A 41 1.25 -15.11 10.55
C ASN A 41 -0.16 -14.62 10.16
N ALA A 42 -1.03 -14.36 11.16
CA ALA A 42 -2.41 -13.92 10.94
C ALA A 42 -2.85 -12.94 12.04
N CYS A 43 -3.41 -11.81 11.60
CA CYS A 43 -3.90 -10.77 12.50
C CYS A 43 -5.05 -9.99 11.85
N VAL A 44 -6.11 -10.73 11.47
CA VAL A 44 -7.31 -10.13 10.88
C VAL A 44 -8.00 -9.21 11.89
N GLY A 45 -8.25 -7.96 11.51
CA GLY A 45 -8.90 -6.94 12.34
C GLY A 45 -8.08 -6.49 13.56
N CYS A 46 -6.80 -6.86 13.66
CA CYS A 46 -5.93 -6.47 14.78
C CYS A 46 -5.58 -4.96 14.74
N ASP A 47 -5.23 -4.44 15.91
CA ASP A 47 -4.61 -3.13 16.02
C ASP A 47 -3.08 -3.24 16.07
N LEU A 48 -2.46 -2.92 14.94
CA LEU A 48 -1.02 -2.88 14.71
C LEU A 48 -0.55 -1.45 14.40
N SER A 49 -1.31 -0.46 14.86
CA SER A 49 -1.00 0.95 14.61
C SER A 49 0.34 1.35 15.24
N GLY A 50 1.17 2.05 14.46
CA GLY A 50 2.49 2.53 14.89
C GLY A 50 3.52 1.42 15.20
N VAL A 51 3.22 0.14 14.93
CA VAL A 51 4.13 -0.97 15.23
C VAL A 51 5.32 -0.98 14.28
N ASP A 52 6.49 -1.37 14.77
CA ASP A 52 7.66 -1.62 13.94
C ASP A 52 7.69 -3.07 13.44
N LEU A 53 7.38 -3.23 12.16
CA LEU A 53 7.43 -4.46 11.39
C LEU A 53 8.51 -4.39 10.29
N SER A 54 9.45 -3.46 10.40
CA SER A 54 10.51 -3.27 9.41
C SER A 54 11.33 -4.54 9.22
N ASN A 55 11.60 -4.86 7.94
CA ASN A 55 12.36 -6.05 7.54
C ASN A 55 11.81 -7.39 8.07
N LYS A 56 10.55 -7.46 8.50
CA LYS A 56 9.92 -8.71 8.93
C LYS A 56 9.50 -9.56 7.73
N ASP A 57 9.60 -10.87 7.90
CA ASP A 57 9.00 -11.83 6.98
C ASP A 57 7.52 -12.01 7.35
N LEU A 58 6.66 -11.46 6.49
CA LEU A 58 5.21 -11.49 6.59
C LEU A 58 4.61 -12.10 5.30
N TYR A 59 5.38 -12.98 4.62
CA TYR A 59 4.95 -13.65 3.42
C TYR A 59 3.59 -14.35 3.63
N GLY A 60 2.62 -14.09 2.77
CA GLY A 60 1.29 -14.69 2.82
C GLY A 60 0.48 -14.36 4.07
N SER A 61 0.90 -13.37 4.88
CA SER A 61 0.21 -13.04 6.13
C SER A 61 -1.24 -12.63 5.90
N ALA A 62 -2.13 -13.00 6.86
CA ALA A 62 -3.52 -12.60 6.87
C ALA A 62 -3.69 -11.34 7.74
N LEU A 63 -3.75 -10.18 7.10
CA LEU A 63 -3.85 -8.85 7.71
C LEU A 63 -5.10 -8.09 7.25
N ASN A 64 -6.11 -8.82 6.75
CA ASN A 64 -7.37 -8.24 6.32
C ASN A 64 -7.97 -7.39 7.44
N GLN A 65 -8.45 -6.17 7.12
CA GLN A 65 -9.09 -5.26 8.06
C GLN A 65 -8.20 -4.83 9.25
N ALA A 66 -6.91 -5.17 9.26
CA ALA A 66 -6.00 -4.74 10.31
C ALA A 66 -5.80 -3.22 10.28
N ASN A 67 -5.64 -2.62 11.46
CA ASN A 67 -5.19 -1.24 11.59
C ASN A 67 -3.66 -1.22 11.64
N LEU A 68 -3.03 -0.82 10.55
CA LEU A 68 -1.58 -0.64 10.36
C LEU A 68 -1.25 0.85 10.20
N SER A 69 -2.12 1.75 10.65
CA SER A 69 -1.89 3.19 10.52
C SER A 69 -0.58 3.61 11.20
N ASN A 70 0.24 4.39 10.48
CA ASN A 70 1.58 4.83 10.91
C ASN A 70 2.55 3.68 11.28
N ALA A 71 2.27 2.43 10.92
CA ALA A 71 3.18 1.31 11.14
C ALA A 71 4.44 1.45 10.27
N ASN A 72 5.57 0.97 10.76
CA ASN A 72 6.79 0.86 9.98
C ASN A 72 6.91 -0.53 9.38
N LEU A 73 6.69 -0.65 8.07
CA LEU A 73 6.80 -1.86 7.26
C LEU A 73 7.95 -1.76 6.25
N SER A 74 8.90 -0.82 6.47
CA SER A 74 10.00 -0.61 5.53
C SER A 74 10.83 -1.86 5.33
N GLY A 75 11.08 -2.23 4.07
CA GLY A 75 11.82 -3.44 3.71
C GLY A 75 11.16 -4.76 4.12
N ALA A 76 9.92 -4.76 4.62
CA ALA A 76 9.22 -6.00 4.98
C ALA A 76 8.90 -6.88 3.76
N LEU A 77 8.87 -8.20 3.95
CA LEU A 77 8.49 -9.18 2.93
C LEU A 77 7.00 -9.50 3.08
N LEU A 78 6.17 -8.92 2.24
CA LEU A 78 4.70 -9.03 2.27
C LEU A 78 4.14 -9.67 0.99
N ASN A 79 4.96 -10.42 0.24
CA ASN A 79 4.50 -11.09 -0.96
C ASN A 79 3.28 -11.95 -0.65
N ASP A 80 2.26 -11.91 -1.51
CA ASP A 80 1.00 -12.64 -1.38
C ASP A 80 0.24 -12.41 -0.07
N ALA A 81 0.64 -11.40 0.72
CA ALA A 81 -0.09 -11.02 1.94
C ALA A 81 -1.50 -10.51 1.61
N LYS A 82 -2.43 -10.72 2.53
CA LYS A 82 -3.83 -10.30 2.42
C LYS A 82 -4.05 -9.07 3.30
N LEU A 83 -4.24 -7.92 2.67
CA LEU A 83 -4.43 -6.60 3.30
C LEU A 83 -5.74 -5.96 2.86
N GLU A 84 -6.73 -6.78 2.47
CA GLU A 84 -8.05 -6.30 2.06
C GLU A 84 -8.70 -5.48 3.18
N GLU A 85 -9.19 -4.28 2.82
CA GLU A 85 -9.86 -3.37 3.76
C GLU A 85 -8.99 -2.93 4.96
N ALA A 86 -7.66 -3.18 4.92
CA ALA A 86 -6.76 -2.73 5.97
C ALA A 86 -6.56 -1.21 5.96
N ASN A 87 -6.33 -0.62 7.13
CA ASN A 87 -5.96 0.78 7.29
C ASN A 87 -4.43 0.91 7.37
N LEU A 88 -3.79 1.43 6.31
CA LEU A 88 -2.35 1.71 6.25
C LEU A 88 -2.09 3.22 6.13
N THR A 89 -3.00 4.06 6.62
CA THR A 89 -2.85 5.52 6.54
C THR A 89 -1.54 5.96 7.19
N GLY A 90 -0.69 6.68 6.44
CA GLY A 90 0.61 7.16 6.91
C GLY A 90 1.63 6.06 7.19
N ALA A 91 1.38 4.80 6.83
CA ALA A 91 2.34 3.71 7.03
C ALA A 91 3.59 3.88 6.15
N ASN A 92 4.74 3.45 6.65
CA ASN A 92 5.99 3.39 5.91
C ASN A 92 6.19 1.99 5.31
N LEU A 93 6.00 1.85 4.00
CA LEU A 93 6.24 0.63 3.22
C LEU A 93 7.45 0.80 2.26
N SER A 94 8.32 1.78 2.53
CA SER A 94 9.45 2.07 1.64
C SER A 94 10.35 0.85 1.45
N GLY A 95 10.65 0.51 0.19
CA GLY A 95 11.46 -0.65 -0.17
C GLY A 95 10.86 -2.01 0.20
N ALA A 96 9.61 -2.08 0.66
CA ALA A 96 8.95 -3.35 0.96
C ALA A 96 8.72 -4.20 -0.29
N ILE A 97 8.71 -5.54 -0.14
CA ILE A 97 8.41 -6.48 -1.22
C ILE A 97 6.95 -6.90 -1.09
N LEU A 98 6.12 -6.39 -2.02
CA LEU A 98 4.66 -6.45 -2.00
C LEU A 98 4.12 -7.19 -3.24
N MET A 99 4.91 -8.10 -3.81
CA MET A 99 4.52 -8.82 -5.03
C MET A 99 3.28 -9.67 -4.79
N GLY A 100 2.25 -9.51 -5.64
CA GLY A 100 0.99 -10.25 -5.49
C GLY A 100 0.15 -9.89 -4.26
N THR A 101 0.59 -8.93 -3.45
CA THR A 101 -0.16 -8.51 -2.24
C THR A 101 -1.55 -7.99 -2.60
N ASN A 102 -2.55 -8.37 -1.83
CA ASN A 102 -3.92 -7.92 -2.01
C ASN A 102 -4.25 -6.74 -1.08
N PHE A 103 -4.31 -5.54 -1.65
CA PHE A 103 -4.71 -4.30 -0.99
C PHE A 103 -6.12 -3.84 -1.37
N SER A 104 -6.95 -4.72 -1.93
CA SER A 104 -8.29 -4.32 -2.40
C SER A 104 -9.05 -3.59 -1.30
N LYS A 105 -9.57 -2.39 -1.60
CA LYS A 105 -10.30 -1.52 -0.67
C LYS A 105 -9.49 -1.03 0.55
N ALA A 106 -8.19 -1.27 0.63
CA ALA A 106 -7.35 -0.76 1.70
C ALA A 106 -7.22 0.77 1.65
N ASP A 107 -6.90 1.38 2.79
CA ASP A 107 -6.60 2.81 2.89
C ASP A 107 -5.08 3.01 3.02
N LEU A 108 -4.43 3.46 1.95
CA LEU A 108 -3.01 3.80 1.84
C LEU A 108 -2.81 5.32 1.76
N THR A 109 -3.78 6.11 2.26
CA THR A 109 -3.69 7.57 2.25
C THR A 109 -2.41 8.02 2.96
N GLU A 110 -1.61 8.86 2.28
CA GLU A 110 -0.34 9.41 2.77
C GLU A 110 0.73 8.35 3.11
N ALA A 111 0.55 7.08 2.70
CA ALA A 111 1.56 6.04 2.90
C ALA A 111 2.81 6.28 2.05
N ASP A 112 3.98 5.88 2.57
CA ASP A 112 5.23 5.86 1.81
C ASP A 112 5.48 4.47 1.22
N LEU A 113 5.32 4.33 -0.09
CA LEU A 113 5.60 3.14 -0.90
C LEU A 113 6.82 3.37 -1.81
N SER A 114 7.68 4.32 -1.48
CA SER A 114 8.85 4.63 -2.31
C SER A 114 9.76 3.41 -2.47
N ASN A 115 10.16 3.14 -3.71
CA ASN A 115 10.98 1.99 -4.09
C ASN A 115 10.38 0.62 -3.72
N ALA A 116 9.11 0.53 -3.33
CA ALA A 116 8.46 -0.75 -3.04
C ALA A 116 8.24 -1.57 -4.33
N ASP A 117 8.26 -2.89 -4.20
CA ASP A 117 7.95 -3.81 -5.30
C ASP A 117 6.50 -4.31 -5.23
N LEU A 118 5.62 -3.69 -6.01
CA LEU A 118 4.18 -3.99 -6.12
C LEU A 118 3.87 -4.78 -7.41
N TYR A 119 4.83 -5.57 -7.93
CA TYR A 119 4.59 -6.37 -9.12
C TYR A 119 3.37 -7.28 -8.95
N ASN A 120 2.41 -7.23 -9.89
CA ASN A 120 1.14 -7.98 -9.83
C ASN A 120 0.27 -7.71 -8.58
N ALA A 121 0.52 -6.66 -7.81
CA ALA A 121 -0.32 -6.34 -6.64
C ALA A 121 -1.76 -6.00 -7.04
N LEU A 122 -2.72 -6.32 -6.17
CA LEU A 122 -4.14 -6.02 -6.33
C LEU A 122 -4.50 -4.79 -5.51
N LEU A 123 -4.82 -3.69 -6.19
CA LEU A 123 -5.09 -2.37 -5.59
C LEU A 123 -6.48 -1.85 -6.03
N SER A 124 -7.43 -2.75 -6.31
CA SER A 124 -8.76 -2.33 -6.74
C SER A 124 -9.51 -1.62 -5.62
N ASN A 125 -10.13 -0.46 -5.93
CA ASN A 125 -10.84 0.38 -4.96
C ASN A 125 -9.98 0.87 -3.77
N THR A 126 -8.66 0.85 -3.90
CA THR A 126 -7.72 1.32 -2.86
C THR A 126 -7.67 2.84 -2.82
N LYS A 127 -7.58 3.41 -1.62
CA LYS A 127 -7.28 4.84 -1.45
C LYS A 127 -5.78 5.03 -1.35
N LEU A 128 -5.22 5.79 -2.29
CA LEU A 128 -3.80 6.15 -2.37
C LEU A 128 -3.61 7.68 -2.32
N LEU A 129 -4.61 8.43 -1.84
CA LEU A 129 -4.55 9.89 -1.79
C LEU A 129 -3.23 10.35 -1.17
N LYS A 130 -2.45 11.17 -1.92
CA LYS A 130 -1.14 11.72 -1.52
C LYS A 130 -0.07 10.69 -1.17
N ALA A 131 -0.24 9.40 -1.49
CA ALA A 131 0.79 8.40 -1.26
C ALA A 131 2.06 8.69 -2.08
N ASN A 132 3.20 8.25 -1.58
CA ASN A 132 4.49 8.34 -2.26
C ASN A 132 4.81 7.01 -2.95
N LEU A 133 4.76 6.97 -4.28
CA LEU A 133 5.10 5.83 -5.14
C LEU A 133 6.42 6.08 -5.91
N THR A 134 7.26 7.01 -5.46
CA THR A 134 8.51 7.34 -6.16
C THR A 134 9.39 6.11 -6.31
N GLY A 135 9.74 5.77 -7.55
CA GLY A 135 10.57 4.61 -7.87
C GLY A 135 9.90 3.24 -7.67
N ALA A 136 8.62 3.19 -7.25
CA ALA A 136 7.91 1.93 -7.02
C ALA A 136 7.72 1.11 -8.30
N ASN A 137 7.72 -0.21 -8.18
CA ASN A 137 7.44 -1.13 -9.27
C ASN A 137 5.98 -1.61 -9.21
N LEU A 138 5.11 -1.04 -10.04
CA LEU A 138 3.70 -1.39 -10.19
C LEU A 138 3.46 -2.16 -11.51
N THR A 139 4.48 -2.82 -12.06
CA THR A 139 4.34 -3.56 -13.31
C THR A 139 3.24 -4.60 -13.18
N SER A 140 2.28 -4.61 -14.11
CA SER A 140 1.12 -5.51 -14.12
C SER A 140 0.18 -5.40 -12.91
N ALA A 141 0.31 -4.39 -12.06
CA ALA A 141 -0.60 -4.18 -10.93
C ALA A 141 -2.03 -3.86 -11.41
N ILE A 142 -3.03 -4.30 -10.65
CA ILE A 142 -4.44 -4.01 -10.91
C ILE A 142 -4.90 -2.89 -9.97
N ILE A 143 -5.11 -1.69 -10.52
CA ILE A 143 -5.37 -0.44 -9.78
C ILE A 143 -6.75 0.13 -10.22
N THR A 144 -7.68 -0.75 -10.49
CA THR A 144 -9.00 -0.39 -11.02
C THR A 144 -9.82 0.32 -9.94
N ASP A 145 -10.53 1.41 -10.29
CA ASP A 145 -11.38 2.20 -9.38
C ASP A 145 -10.64 2.78 -8.17
N ALA A 146 -9.30 2.86 -8.19
CA ALA A 146 -8.52 3.39 -7.08
C ALA A 146 -8.42 4.91 -7.10
N ASP A 147 -8.26 5.52 -5.94
CA ASP A 147 -7.99 6.96 -5.81
C ASP A 147 -6.48 7.23 -5.67
N LEU A 148 -5.84 7.65 -6.76
CA LEU A 148 -4.44 8.07 -6.81
C LEU A 148 -4.31 9.60 -6.86
N SER A 149 -5.31 10.35 -6.40
CA SER A 149 -5.24 11.80 -6.45
C SER A 149 -4.07 12.35 -5.61
N ASN A 150 -3.34 13.31 -6.17
CA ASN A 150 -2.15 13.91 -5.58
C ASN A 150 -0.99 12.94 -5.27
N VAL A 151 -0.97 11.74 -5.83
CA VAL A 151 0.13 10.77 -5.68
C VAL A 151 1.42 11.35 -6.25
N VAL A 152 2.54 11.06 -5.60
CA VAL A 152 3.89 11.29 -6.11
C VAL A 152 4.45 9.96 -6.61
N GLY A 153 4.38 9.73 -7.93
CA GLY A 153 4.81 8.48 -8.59
C GLY A 153 5.99 8.66 -9.56
N LYS A 154 6.89 9.63 -9.30
CA LYS A 154 8.04 9.88 -10.17
C LYS A 154 8.93 8.65 -10.31
N ASN A 155 9.48 8.42 -11.51
CA ASN A 155 10.39 7.31 -11.81
C ASN A 155 9.80 5.92 -11.53
N SER A 156 8.49 5.79 -11.37
CA SER A 156 7.83 4.51 -11.11
C SER A 156 7.67 3.67 -12.39
N LYS A 157 7.48 2.36 -12.21
CA LYS A 157 7.29 1.40 -13.29
C LYS A 157 5.85 0.89 -13.26
N LEU A 158 5.04 1.23 -14.28
CA LEU A 158 3.64 0.82 -14.41
C LEU A 158 3.39 0.04 -15.73
N LYS A 159 4.42 -0.59 -16.29
CA LYS A 159 4.26 -1.33 -17.54
C LYS A 159 3.14 -2.36 -17.41
N GLY A 160 2.12 -2.27 -18.28
CA GLY A 160 0.98 -3.19 -18.30
C GLY A 160 0.03 -3.05 -17.11
N ALA A 161 0.19 -2.05 -16.25
CA ALA A 161 -0.74 -1.82 -15.14
C ALA A 161 -2.14 -1.44 -15.63
N VAL A 162 -3.16 -1.81 -14.86
CA VAL A 162 -4.57 -1.55 -15.16
C VAL A 162 -5.11 -0.47 -14.23
N LEU A 163 -5.26 0.76 -14.75
CA LEU A 163 -5.80 1.92 -14.04
C LEU A 163 -7.19 2.33 -14.55
N THR A 164 -7.97 1.34 -14.99
CA THR A 164 -9.32 1.60 -15.51
C THR A 164 -10.17 2.27 -14.43
N ARG A 165 -10.79 3.40 -14.73
CA ARG A 165 -11.61 4.24 -13.84
C ARG A 165 -10.87 4.78 -12.60
N ALA A 166 -9.56 4.72 -12.56
CA ALA A 166 -8.78 5.29 -11.47
C ALA A 166 -8.80 6.84 -11.51
N ASN A 167 -8.74 7.46 -10.35
CA ASN A 167 -8.60 8.91 -10.21
C ASN A 167 -7.13 9.28 -10.06
N LEU A 168 -6.52 9.88 -11.11
CA LEU A 168 -5.14 10.37 -11.10
C LEU A 168 -5.09 11.91 -11.02
N SER A 169 -6.15 12.56 -10.53
CA SER A 169 -6.20 14.03 -10.48
C SER A 169 -5.01 14.58 -9.71
N SER A 170 -4.26 15.51 -10.34
CA SER A 170 -3.06 16.13 -9.78
C SER A 170 -1.91 15.17 -9.42
N ALA A 171 -1.97 13.90 -9.82
CA ALA A 171 -0.88 12.94 -9.62
C ALA A 171 0.35 13.33 -10.44
N ASN A 172 1.54 12.98 -9.97
CA ASN A 172 2.79 13.25 -10.65
C ASN A 172 3.54 11.96 -11.00
N PHE A 173 3.43 11.53 -12.26
CA PHE A 173 4.11 10.37 -12.83
C PHE A 173 5.26 10.75 -13.78
N SER A 174 5.85 11.92 -13.59
CA SER A 174 6.98 12.36 -14.43
C SER A 174 8.13 11.35 -14.39
N SER A 175 8.78 11.14 -15.53
CA SER A 175 9.90 10.22 -15.74
C SER A 175 9.56 8.75 -15.46
N SER A 176 8.28 8.37 -15.57
CA SER A 176 7.80 7.01 -15.28
C SER A 176 7.67 6.15 -16.53
N TYR A 177 7.65 4.83 -16.36
CA TYR A 177 7.52 3.85 -17.43
C TYR A 177 6.10 3.27 -17.42
N MET A 178 5.22 3.80 -18.31
CA MET A 178 3.81 3.46 -18.36
C MET A 178 3.40 2.79 -19.69
N ARG A 179 4.31 2.05 -20.33
CA ARG A 179 4.01 1.33 -21.58
C ARG A 179 2.89 0.32 -21.39
N ASN A 180 1.99 0.22 -22.37
CA ASN A 180 0.87 -0.73 -22.37
C ASN A 180 -0.06 -0.59 -21.15
N THR A 181 -0.07 0.56 -20.49
CA THR A 181 -0.94 0.85 -19.35
C THR A 181 -2.37 1.08 -19.82
N ARG A 182 -3.36 0.62 -19.06
CA ARG A 182 -4.78 0.85 -19.35
C ARG A 182 -5.35 1.96 -18.47
N LEU A 183 -5.63 3.12 -19.08
CA LEU A 183 -6.20 4.30 -18.42
C LEU A 183 -7.68 4.54 -18.80
N SER A 184 -8.36 3.54 -19.38
CA SER A 184 -9.75 3.69 -19.84
C SER A 184 -10.64 4.26 -18.75
N ASN A 185 -11.37 5.34 -19.05
CA ASN A 185 -12.24 6.06 -18.12
C ASN A 185 -11.53 6.61 -16.86
N ALA A 186 -10.19 6.68 -16.84
CA ALA A 186 -9.45 7.30 -15.75
C ALA A 186 -9.58 8.83 -15.78
N THR A 187 -9.52 9.48 -14.62
CA THR A 187 -9.48 10.93 -14.50
C THR A 187 -8.02 11.39 -14.44
N LEU A 188 -7.59 12.25 -15.40
CA LEU A 188 -6.21 12.73 -15.49
C LEU A 188 -6.10 14.24 -15.23
N GLN A 189 -7.13 14.89 -14.72
CA GLN A 189 -7.15 16.35 -14.54
C GLN A 189 -5.98 16.84 -13.68
N GLY A 190 -5.12 17.68 -14.25
CA GLY A 190 -3.94 18.22 -13.56
C GLY A 190 -2.80 17.21 -13.33
N ALA A 191 -2.92 15.98 -13.83
CA ALA A 191 -1.85 14.99 -13.73
C ALA A 191 -0.63 15.40 -14.56
N LYS A 192 0.57 15.01 -14.11
CA LYS A 192 1.86 15.34 -14.75
C LYS A 192 2.52 14.08 -15.28
N PHE A 193 2.82 14.07 -16.59
CA PHE A 193 3.47 12.98 -17.31
C PHE A 193 4.73 13.46 -18.07
N PHE A 194 5.46 14.42 -17.51
CA PHE A 194 6.70 14.93 -18.13
C PHE A 194 7.71 13.78 -18.26
N ASP A 195 8.30 13.61 -19.44
CA ASP A 195 9.26 12.54 -19.75
C ASP A 195 8.73 11.12 -19.47
N THR A 196 7.41 10.93 -19.48
CA THR A 196 6.78 9.63 -19.20
C THR A 196 6.60 8.83 -20.49
N ASP A 197 6.97 7.55 -20.46
CA ASP A 197 6.78 6.65 -21.58
C ASP A 197 5.39 6.00 -21.54
N LEU A 198 4.46 6.54 -22.32
CA LEU A 198 3.07 6.07 -22.45
C LEU A 198 2.86 5.22 -23.72
N THR A 199 3.93 4.74 -24.37
CA THR A 199 3.82 3.97 -25.62
C THR A 199 2.82 2.83 -25.52
N ASN A 200 1.91 2.72 -26.49
CA ASN A 200 0.85 1.72 -26.56
C ASN A 200 -0.13 1.71 -25.39
N SER A 201 -0.18 2.77 -24.59
CA SER A 201 -1.16 2.86 -23.50
C SER A 201 -2.55 3.20 -24.01
N LEU A 202 -3.57 2.64 -23.38
CA LEU A 202 -4.97 2.91 -23.69
C LEU A 202 -5.44 4.10 -22.84
N MET A 203 -5.81 5.18 -23.51
CA MET A 203 -6.14 6.46 -22.89
C MET A 203 -7.58 6.47 -22.32
N PRO A 204 -7.98 7.50 -21.56
CA PRO A 204 -9.32 7.56 -20.92
C PRO A 204 -10.50 7.39 -21.89
N ASP A 205 -10.39 7.90 -23.10
CA ASP A 205 -11.42 7.80 -24.16
C ASP A 205 -11.40 6.47 -24.95
N GLY A 206 -10.52 5.54 -24.56
CA GLY A 206 -10.34 4.25 -25.22
C GLY A 206 -9.43 4.29 -26.44
N THR A 207 -8.84 5.44 -26.78
CA THR A 207 -7.84 5.54 -27.87
C THR A 207 -6.45 5.09 -27.39
N THR A 208 -5.62 4.64 -28.35
CA THR A 208 -4.20 4.42 -28.04
C THR A 208 -3.46 5.76 -27.94
N TYR A 209 -2.53 5.88 -27.00
CA TYR A 209 -1.72 7.08 -26.82
C TYR A 209 -1.08 7.56 -28.15
N ASN A 210 -1.31 8.80 -28.49
CA ASN A 210 -0.94 9.42 -29.78
C ASN A 210 0.14 10.53 -29.66
N GLY A 211 0.78 10.64 -28.49
CA GLY A 211 1.79 11.66 -28.21
C GLY A 211 1.30 12.87 -27.39
N SER A 212 0.02 12.91 -26.98
CA SER A 212 -0.52 13.99 -26.14
C SER A 212 -1.49 13.49 -25.08
N VAL A 213 -1.46 14.14 -23.92
CA VAL A 213 -2.41 13.93 -22.80
C VAL A 213 -3.22 15.19 -22.48
N SER A 214 -2.96 16.30 -23.17
CA SER A 214 -3.57 17.60 -22.88
C SER A 214 -5.10 17.61 -23.01
N GLN A 215 -5.66 16.80 -23.92
CA GLN A 215 -7.11 16.67 -24.10
C GLN A 215 -7.82 16.10 -22.86
N PHE A 216 -7.10 15.47 -21.94
CA PHE A 216 -7.61 14.92 -20.69
C PHE A 216 -7.32 15.84 -19.49
N GLY A 217 -6.88 17.09 -19.74
CA GLY A 217 -6.54 18.06 -18.70
C GLY A 217 -5.24 17.75 -17.96
N ALA A 218 -4.37 16.90 -18.52
CA ALA A 218 -3.07 16.54 -17.97
C ALA A 218 -1.93 17.34 -18.64
N TYR A 219 -0.75 17.30 -18.02
CA TYR A 219 0.47 17.96 -18.51
C TYR A 219 1.53 16.95 -18.96
N GLN A 220 2.28 17.31 -20.00
CA GLN A 220 3.36 16.48 -20.56
C GLN A 220 4.58 17.33 -20.87
#